data_e657995041f4020ea88e8c4c4ad8aa1f
#
_entry.id   e657995041f4020ea88e8c4c4ad8aa1f
#
_cell.length_a   1.000
_cell.length_b   1.000
_cell.length_c   1.000
_cell.angle_alpha   90.00
_cell.angle_beta   90.00
_cell.angle_gamma   90.00
#
_symmetry.space_group_name_H-M   'P 1'
#
loop_
_entity.id
_entity.type
_entity.pdbx_description
1 polymer ?
#
loop_
_entity_poly.entity_id
_entity_poly.type
_entity_poly.pdbx_seq_one_letter_code
_entity_poly.pdbx_strand_id
1 'polypeptide(L)'
;MKIFDKNLIYDLAEEASKILSLGNCTGEGWFLTAEMLELIHSGAPNIVCMQPFACLPNHVTGKGMIKALREKYPDSNIVAVDYDPGASEVNQLNRIRLMMSAAFKNLNKESELKEDIKE
;
A
#
# COMPACT_ATOMS: atom_id res chain seq x y z
N MET A 1 -12.68 -12.61 -1.85
CA MET A 1 -11.58 -12.79 -0.86
C MET A 1 -11.72 -14.18 -0.25
N LYS A 2 -10.79 -15.09 -0.55
CA LYS A 2 -10.75 -16.44 0.07
C LYS A 2 -10.13 -16.30 1.46
N ILE A 3 -10.98 -16.22 2.47
CA ILE A 3 -10.58 -15.82 3.83
C ILE A 3 -9.72 -16.85 4.60
N PHE A 4 -9.52 -18.07 4.12
CA PHE A 4 -8.66 -19.08 4.77
C PHE A 4 -8.12 -20.11 3.77
N ASP A 5 -7.26 -19.66 2.86
CA ASP A 5 -6.40 -20.59 2.16
C ASP A 5 -5.09 -20.76 2.94
N LYS A 6 -4.75 -21.99 3.34
CA LYS A 6 -3.50 -22.28 4.09
C LYS A 6 -2.25 -21.92 3.29
N ASN A 7 -2.36 -21.81 1.98
CA ASN A 7 -1.25 -21.46 1.09
C ASN A 7 -1.06 -19.94 0.98
N LEU A 8 -2.07 -19.14 1.32
CA LEU A 8 -2.02 -17.68 1.17
C LEU A 8 -0.80 -17.05 1.86
N ILE A 9 -0.45 -17.50 3.07
CA ILE A 9 0.68 -16.94 3.81
C ILE A 9 2.03 -17.25 3.13
N TYR A 10 2.16 -18.41 2.51
CA TYR A 10 3.37 -18.79 1.79
C TYR A 10 3.49 -18.01 0.48
N ASP A 11 2.38 -17.83 -0.23
CA ASP A 11 2.32 -17.03 -1.46
C ASP A 11 2.66 -15.57 -1.16
N LEU A 12 2.12 -15.01 -0.08
CA LEU A 12 2.44 -13.65 0.40
C LEU A 12 3.92 -13.52 0.79
N ALA A 13 4.49 -14.53 1.46
CA ALA A 13 5.90 -14.54 1.82
C ALA A 13 6.80 -14.58 0.56
N GLU A 14 6.45 -15.38 -0.44
CA GLU A 14 7.17 -15.44 -1.70
C GLU A 14 7.15 -14.08 -2.41
N GLU A 15 5.99 -13.45 -2.53
CA GLU A 15 5.88 -12.13 -3.16
C GLU A 15 6.65 -11.05 -2.39
N ALA A 16 6.54 -11.03 -1.05
CA ALA A 16 7.28 -10.08 -0.23
C ALA A 16 8.80 -10.27 -0.35
N SER A 17 9.28 -11.52 -0.46
CA SER A 17 10.71 -11.84 -0.57
C SER A 17 11.40 -11.22 -1.79
N LYS A 18 10.62 -10.88 -2.82
CA LYS A 18 11.11 -10.21 -4.04
C LYS A 18 11.39 -8.73 -3.81
N ILE A 19 10.97 -8.16 -2.69
CA ILE A 19 11.09 -6.72 -2.37
C ILE A 19 11.92 -6.49 -1.11
N LEU A 20 11.72 -7.32 -0.07
CA LEU A 20 12.45 -7.21 1.20
C LEU A 20 12.79 -8.59 1.77
N SER A 21 13.78 -8.61 2.68
CA SER A 21 14.15 -9.85 3.37
C SER A 21 13.06 -10.29 4.34
N LEU A 22 12.68 -11.57 4.31
CA LEU A 22 11.79 -12.19 5.29
C LEU A 22 12.40 -12.25 6.70
N GLY A 23 13.68 -11.92 6.86
CA GLY A 23 14.32 -11.71 8.16
C GLY A 23 13.77 -10.51 8.93
N ASN A 24 13.02 -9.60 8.28
CA ASN A 24 12.25 -8.55 8.92
C ASN A 24 10.97 -9.13 9.55
N CYS A 25 11.11 -9.82 10.68
CA CYS A 25 10.03 -10.56 11.33
C CYS A 25 9.65 -10.03 12.73
N THR A 26 10.09 -8.81 13.09
CA THR A 26 9.69 -8.16 14.35
C THR A 26 8.25 -7.64 14.21
N GLY A 27 7.36 -8.06 15.09
CA GLY A 27 5.93 -7.78 14.98
C GLY A 27 5.36 -8.34 13.68
N GLU A 28 4.57 -7.56 12.95
CA GLU A 28 4.05 -7.90 11.62
C GLU A 28 5.17 -8.06 10.59
N GLY A 29 6.25 -7.30 10.74
CA GLY A 29 7.46 -7.40 9.92
C GLY A 29 7.17 -7.34 8.42
N TRP A 30 7.70 -8.31 7.66
CA TRP A 30 7.54 -8.42 6.21
C TRP A 30 6.07 -8.51 5.75
N PHE A 31 5.17 -8.91 6.65
CA PHE A 31 3.76 -9.12 6.34
C PHE A 31 3.07 -7.81 5.92
N LEU A 32 3.45 -6.66 6.50
CA LEU A 32 2.91 -5.36 6.08
C LEU A 32 3.19 -5.04 4.61
N THR A 33 4.40 -5.36 4.14
CA THR A 33 4.72 -5.23 2.71
C THR A 33 3.94 -6.22 1.86
N ALA A 34 3.78 -7.46 2.35
CA ALA A 34 3.00 -8.49 1.67
C ALA A 34 1.53 -8.10 1.51
N GLU A 35 0.90 -7.52 2.54
CA GLU A 35 -0.48 -7.03 2.46
C GLU A 35 -0.63 -5.91 1.41
N MET A 36 0.31 -4.98 1.33
CA MET A 36 0.29 -3.95 0.28
C MET A 36 0.40 -4.56 -1.12
N LEU A 37 1.25 -5.58 -1.31
CA LEU A 37 1.35 -6.31 -2.57
C LEU A 37 0.06 -7.02 -2.94
N GLU A 38 -0.55 -7.71 -1.98
CA GLU A 38 -1.85 -8.39 -2.18
C GLU A 38 -2.94 -7.42 -2.59
N LEU A 39 -3.01 -6.24 -1.96
CA LEU A 39 -3.96 -5.19 -2.35
C LEU A 39 -3.72 -4.70 -3.78
N ILE A 40 -2.46 -4.46 -4.16
CA ILE A 40 -2.12 -4.05 -5.53
C ILE A 40 -2.54 -5.13 -6.54
N HIS A 41 -2.21 -6.40 -6.28
CA HIS A 41 -2.52 -7.51 -7.19
C HIS A 41 -4.03 -7.82 -7.26
N SER A 42 -4.77 -7.55 -6.19
CA SER A 42 -6.23 -7.70 -6.17
C SER A 42 -6.99 -6.55 -6.86
N GLY A 43 -6.26 -5.55 -7.39
CA GLY A 43 -6.86 -4.39 -8.06
C GLY A 43 -7.29 -3.27 -7.12
N ALA A 44 -6.74 -3.21 -5.90
CA ALA A 44 -6.94 -2.14 -4.93
C ALA A 44 -5.65 -1.31 -4.74
N PRO A 45 -5.21 -0.53 -5.74
CA PRO A 45 -3.92 0.15 -5.72
C PRO A 45 -3.88 1.40 -4.83
N ASN A 46 -5.02 1.85 -4.32
CA ASN A 46 -5.12 3.02 -3.44
C ASN A 46 -5.04 2.58 -1.97
N ILE A 47 -3.87 2.74 -1.35
CA ILE A 47 -3.54 2.14 -0.05
C ILE A 47 -3.17 3.23 0.96
N VAL A 48 -3.78 3.18 2.14
CA VAL A 48 -3.37 3.98 3.31
C VAL A 48 -2.55 3.08 4.24
N CYS A 49 -1.27 3.39 4.38
CA CYS A 49 -0.38 2.74 5.33
C CYS A 49 -0.41 3.54 6.64
N MET A 50 -1.11 3.04 7.64
CA MET A 50 -1.24 3.68 8.95
C MET A 50 0.05 3.50 9.75
N GLN A 51 0.55 4.60 10.36
CA GLN A 51 1.76 4.60 11.17
C GLN A 51 1.40 4.88 12.63
N PRO A 52 1.20 3.85 13.48
CA PRO A 52 1.04 4.03 14.91
C PRO A 52 2.31 4.61 15.54
N PHE A 53 2.17 5.37 16.62
CA PHE A 53 3.29 5.95 17.34
C PHE A 53 4.34 4.88 17.72
N ALA A 54 5.60 5.16 17.39
CA ALA A 54 6.76 4.31 17.69
C ALA A 54 6.66 2.84 17.22
N CYS A 55 5.75 2.51 16.31
CA CYS A 55 5.65 1.17 15.75
C CYS A 55 6.74 0.94 14.70
N LEU A 56 7.83 0.26 15.09
CA LEU A 56 8.98 0.02 14.22
C LEU A 56 8.63 -0.74 12.92
N PRO A 57 7.85 -1.84 12.93
CA PRO A 57 7.48 -2.54 11.70
C PRO A 57 6.75 -1.63 10.70
N ASN A 58 5.80 -0.83 11.17
CA ASN A 58 5.07 0.09 10.31
C ASN A 58 5.98 1.13 9.64
N HIS A 59 7.03 1.58 10.32
CA HIS A 59 7.99 2.53 9.75
C HIS A 59 8.96 1.85 8.78
N VAL A 60 9.49 0.67 9.09
CA VAL A 60 10.51 -0.03 8.30
C VAL A 60 9.88 -0.79 7.14
N THR A 61 8.98 -1.73 7.42
CA THR A 61 8.40 -2.64 6.42
C THR A 61 7.08 -2.14 5.83
N GLY A 62 6.46 -1.12 6.43
CA GLY A 62 5.34 -0.38 5.88
C GLY A 62 5.84 0.85 5.10
N LYS A 63 5.97 1.99 5.77
CA LYS A 63 6.36 3.28 5.17
C LYS A 63 7.69 3.22 4.42
N GLY A 64 8.69 2.51 4.95
CA GLY A 64 10.02 2.40 4.34
C GLY A 64 10.01 1.71 2.97
N MET A 65 9.03 0.85 2.71
CA MET A 65 8.93 0.10 1.45
C MET A 65 8.09 0.77 0.38
N ILE A 66 7.39 1.87 0.70
CA ILE A 66 6.51 2.58 -0.25
C ILE A 66 7.24 2.99 -1.53
N LYS A 67 8.47 3.47 -1.42
CA LYS A 67 9.28 3.86 -2.60
C LYS A 67 9.53 2.66 -3.51
N ALA A 68 10.00 1.55 -2.96
CA ALA A 68 10.28 0.34 -3.72
C ALA A 68 9.01 -0.24 -4.38
N LEU A 69 7.87 -0.20 -3.66
CA LEU A 69 6.58 -0.61 -4.20
C LEU A 69 6.15 0.26 -5.38
N ARG A 70 6.27 1.58 -5.28
CA ARG A 70 5.92 2.51 -6.36
C ARG A 70 6.83 2.38 -7.58
N GLU A 71 8.11 2.10 -7.39
CA GLU A 71 9.05 1.85 -8.48
C GLU A 71 8.68 0.59 -9.26
N LYS A 72 8.24 -0.45 -8.56
CA LYS A 72 7.84 -1.73 -9.16
C LYS A 72 6.40 -1.72 -9.71
N TYR A 73 5.52 -0.98 -9.05
CA TYR A 73 4.09 -0.84 -9.39
C TYR A 73 3.73 0.65 -9.52
N PRO A 74 4.04 1.29 -10.66
CA PRO A 74 3.86 2.74 -10.84
C PRO A 74 2.42 3.24 -10.68
N ASP A 75 1.45 2.37 -10.93
CA ASP A 75 0.02 2.68 -10.79
C ASP A 75 -0.47 2.62 -9.33
N SER A 76 0.39 2.16 -8.40
CA SER A 76 0.05 2.13 -6.98
C SER A 76 0.08 3.52 -6.35
N ASN A 77 -0.99 3.84 -5.63
CA ASN A 77 -1.17 5.10 -4.93
C ASN A 77 -1.18 4.85 -3.41
N ILE A 78 0.03 4.78 -2.84
CA ILE A 78 0.22 4.43 -1.43
C ILE A 78 0.58 5.70 -0.65
N VAL A 79 -0.08 5.95 0.48
CA VAL A 79 0.25 7.06 1.38
C VAL A 79 0.48 6.54 2.80
N ALA A 80 1.52 7.05 3.45
CA ALA A 80 1.72 6.84 4.88
C ALA A 80 1.05 7.97 5.66
N VAL A 81 0.27 7.62 6.70
CA VAL A 81 -0.40 8.57 7.59
C VAL A 81 0.01 8.28 9.03
N ASP A 82 0.60 9.27 9.67
CA ASP A 82 1.09 9.15 11.04
C ASP A 82 -0.06 9.40 12.04
N TYR A 83 -0.22 8.48 13.01
CA TYR A 83 -1.25 8.51 14.06
C TYR A 83 -0.59 8.59 15.44
N ASP A 84 0.20 9.63 15.65
CA ASP A 84 0.81 9.93 16.94
C ASP A 84 -0.12 10.80 17.78
N PRO A 85 -0.05 10.77 19.12
CA PRO A 85 -0.82 11.66 19.98
C PRO A 85 -0.59 13.16 19.71
N GLY A 86 0.57 13.51 19.17
CA GLY A 86 0.93 14.88 18.75
C GLY A 86 0.81 15.12 17.24
N ALA A 87 0.28 14.16 16.46
CA ALA A 87 0.15 14.31 15.02
C ALA A 87 -0.91 15.36 14.67
N SER A 88 -0.58 16.19 13.68
CA SER A 88 -1.50 17.21 13.20
C SER A 88 -2.62 16.59 12.35
N GLU A 89 -3.86 16.76 12.79
CA GLU A 89 -5.05 16.35 12.02
C GLU A 89 -5.03 16.94 10.60
N VAL A 90 -4.60 18.19 10.47
CA VAL A 90 -4.47 18.88 9.17
C VAL A 90 -3.51 18.14 8.24
N ASN A 91 -2.37 17.65 8.77
CA ASN A 91 -1.41 16.87 7.98
C ASN A 91 -1.97 15.51 7.57
N GLN A 92 -2.69 14.84 8.47
CA GLN A 92 -3.36 13.57 8.18
C GLN A 92 -4.39 13.75 7.06
N LEU A 93 -5.28 14.72 7.19
CA LEU A 93 -6.30 15.04 6.20
C LEU A 93 -5.70 15.45 4.85
N ASN A 94 -4.64 16.25 4.85
CA ASN A 94 -3.97 16.66 3.61
C ASN A 94 -3.36 15.48 2.86
N ARG A 95 -2.74 14.53 3.56
CA ARG A 95 -2.18 13.31 2.95
C ARG A 95 -3.29 12.46 2.33
N ILE A 96 -4.40 12.26 3.04
CA ILE A 96 -5.56 11.52 2.53
C ILE A 96 -6.18 12.24 1.33
N ARG A 97 -6.36 13.55 1.38
CA ARG A 97 -6.90 14.35 0.26
C ARG A 97 -6.03 14.26 -0.98
N LEU A 98 -4.71 14.31 -0.84
CA LEU A 98 -3.78 14.16 -1.97
C LEU A 98 -3.90 12.75 -2.59
N MET A 99 -3.99 11.71 -1.76
CA MET A 99 -4.20 10.35 -2.23
C MET A 99 -5.53 10.23 -3.00
N MET A 100 -6.62 10.76 -2.44
CA MET A 100 -7.93 10.76 -3.10
C MET A 100 -7.92 11.52 -4.42
N SER A 101 -7.25 12.66 -4.49
CA SER A 101 -7.12 13.43 -5.73
C SER A 101 -6.39 12.62 -6.81
N ALA A 102 -5.35 11.89 -6.45
CA ALA A 102 -4.65 11.01 -7.39
C ALA A 102 -5.54 9.83 -7.82
N ALA A 103 -6.30 9.24 -6.90
CA ALA A 103 -7.23 8.15 -7.20
C ALA A 103 -8.32 8.58 -8.20
N PHE A 104 -8.96 9.73 -7.98
CA PHE A 104 -9.96 10.27 -8.91
C PHE A 104 -9.36 10.60 -10.28
N LYS A 105 -8.15 11.16 -10.34
CA LYS A 105 -7.47 11.43 -11.60
C LYS A 105 -7.20 10.14 -12.39
N ASN A 106 -6.82 9.07 -11.71
CA ASN A 106 -6.58 7.78 -12.37
C ASN A 106 -7.88 7.15 -12.88
N LEU A 107 -8.97 7.22 -12.10
CA LEU A 107 -10.30 6.76 -12.53
C LEU A 107 -10.81 7.49 -13.78
N ASN A 108 -10.63 8.80 -13.84
CA ASN A 108 -11.04 9.60 -14.99
C ASN A 108 -10.24 9.22 -16.26
N LYS A 109 -8.93 9.00 -16.14
CA LYS A 109 -8.11 8.52 -17.25
C LYS A 109 -8.54 7.16 -17.77
N GLU A 110 -8.90 6.23 -16.86
CA GLU A 110 -9.39 4.91 -17.27
C GLU A 110 -10.75 4.97 -17.98
N SER A 111 -11.61 5.93 -17.59
CA SER A 111 -12.89 6.12 -18.27
C SER A 111 -12.71 6.71 -19.67
N GLU A 112 -11.86 7.72 -19.84
CA GLU A 112 -11.51 8.31 -21.13
C GLU A 112 -10.93 7.27 -22.09
N LEU A 113 -9.96 6.45 -21.64
CA LEU A 113 -9.37 5.37 -22.45
C LEU A 113 -10.38 4.30 -22.88
N LYS A 114 -11.40 4.03 -22.06
CA LYS A 114 -12.46 3.07 -22.41
C LYS A 114 -13.48 3.62 -23.40
N GLU A 115 -13.67 4.93 -23.47
CA GLU A 115 -14.49 5.59 -24.48
C GLU A 115 -13.80 5.61 -25.85
N ASP A 116 -12.50 5.94 -25.88
CA ASP A 116 -11.69 5.95 -27.11
C ASP A 116 -11.55 4.56 -27.79
N ILE A 117 -11.68 3.47 -27.04
CA ILE A 117 -11.59 2.09 -27.58
C ILE A 117 -12.94 1.63 -28.17
N LYS A 118 -14.04 2.33 -27.89
CA LYS A 118 -15.38 1.97 -28.39
C LYS A 118 -15.77 2.69 -29.69
N GLU A 119 -14.99 3.62 -30.19
CA GLU A 119 -15.07 4.21 -31.51
C GLU A 119 -14.20 3.45 -32.52
#